data_63a54aa048603e6f27124355f654f737
#
_entry.id   63a54aa048603e6f27124355f654f737
#
_cell.length_a   1.000
_cell.length_b   1.000
_cell.length_c   1.000
_cell.angle_alpha   90.00
_cell.angle_beta   90.00
_cell.angle_gamma   90.00
#
_symmetry.space_group_name_H-M   'P 1'
#
loop_
_entity.id
_entity.type
_entity.pdbx_description
1 polymer ?
#
loop_
_entity_poly.entity_id
_entity_poly.type
_entity_poly.pdbx_seq_one_letter_code
_entity_poly.pdbx_strand_id
1 'polypeptide(L)'
;VDRVREVVPNAKLVYNNSPSFNWTLNFRQQVYDAWAEAGKDVSAYDRDKLMSVDYDGTELAAEADEKIRTFQADGSKRAGIFHHLITLPTYHTAALSTDNLAREYFGEQAMLGYVKNVQREEIRQGIACVKHQNMAGSDMGDDHKDYFAGEAALKAGGKDNTMNQFAAA
;
A
#
# COMPACT_ATOMS: atom_id res chain seq x y z
N VAL A 1 -10.84 -24.11 -9.11
CA VAL A 1 -9.83 -24.14 -10.16
C VAL A 1 -9.94 -25.41 -10.99
N ASP A 2 -9.95 -26.58 -10.36
CA ASP A 2 -9.92 -27.89 -11.06
C ASP A 2 -11.10 -28.05 -12.02
N ARG A 3 -12.32 -27.77 -11.57
CA ARG A 3 -13.52 -27.80 -12.44
C ARG A 3 -13.43 -26.89 -13.66
N VAL A 4 -12.75 -25.75 -13.57
CA VAL A 4 -12.57 -24.87 -14.73
C VAL A 4 -11.62 -25.51 -15.74
N ARG A 5 -10.58 -26.19 -15.25
CA ARG A 5 -9.58 -26.85 -16.09
C ARG A 5 -10.05 -28.17 -16.69
N GLU A 6 -11.00 -28.83 -16.06
CA GLU A 6 -11.68 -29.96 -16.67
C GLU A 6 -12.39 -29.58 -17.97
N VAL A 7 -12.94 -28.36 -18.01
CA VAL A 7 -13.67 -27.83 -19.20
C VAL A 7 -12.74 -27.07 -20.14
N VAL A 8 -11.81 -26.29 -19.58
CA VAL A 8 -10.84 -25.45 -20.33
C VAL A 8 -9.43 -25.70 -19.80
N PRO A 9 -8.72 -26.73 -20.28
CA PRO A 9 -7.43 -27.17 -19.71
C PRO A 9 -6.36 -26.06 -19.63
N ASN A 10 -6.36 -25.15 -20.59
CA ASN A 10 -5.38 -24.06 -20.70
C ASN A 10 -5.92 -22.71 -20.21
N ALA A 11 -6.97 -22.73 -19.37
CA ALA A 11 -7.54 -21.49 -18.84
C ALA A 11 -6.49 -20.66 -18.10
N LYS A 12 -6.35 -19.39 -18.51
CA LYS A 12 -5.54 -18.39 -17.80
C LYS A 12 -6.40 -17.76 -16.71
N LEU A 13 -6.14 -18.16 -15.49
CA LEU A 13 -6.92 -17.75 -14.33
C LEU A 13 -6.40 -16.44 -13.76
N VAL A 14 -7.32 -15.54 -13.46
CA VAL A 14 -7.05 -14.28 -12.75
C VAL A 14 -7.70 -14.35 -11.37
N TYR A 15 -6.99 -13.90 -10.35
CA TYR A 15 -7.49 -13.88 -8.98
C TYR A 15 -7.48 -12.46 -8.42
N ASN A 16 -8.61 -12.03 -7.88
CA ASN A 16 -8.70 -10.77 -7.18
C ASN A 16 -8.42 -10.96 -5.68
N ASN A 17 -7.29 -10.43 -5.22
CA ASN A 17 -6.98 -10.33 -3.80
C ASN A 17 -7.78 -9.16 -3.20
N SER A 18 -9.07 -9.38 -3.00
CA SER A 18 -10.00 -8.33 -2.63
C SER A 18 -9.65 -7.69 -1.27
N PRO A 19 -9.60 -6.36 -1.17
CA PRO A 19 -9.48 -5.66 0.11
C PRO A 19 -10.73 -5.78 0.99
N SER A 20 -11.86 -6.22 0.42
CA SER A 20 -13.08 -6.52 1.18
C SER A 20 -13.05 -7.87 1.89
N PHE A 21 -12.08 -8.72 1.56
CA PHE A 21 -11.85 -9.96 2.28
C PHE A 21 -11.04 -9.66 3.55
N ASN A 22 -11.52 -10.14 4.69
CA ASN A 22 -10.76 -9.97 5.93
C ASN A 22 -9.60 -10.97 5.99
N TRP A 23 -8.46 -10.58 5.43
CA TRP A 23 -7.27 -11.43 5.33
C TRP A 23 -6.78 -11.90 6.69
N THR A 24 -6.64 -11.00 7.64
CA THR A 24 -6.15 -11.32 8.99
C THR A 24 -7.06 -12.35 9.67
N LEU A 25 -8.36 -12.06 9.76
CA LEU A 25 -9.28 -12.95 10.43
C LEU A 25 -9.30 -14.34 9.80
N ASN A 26 -9.46 -14.41 8.48
CA ASN A 26 -9.61 -15.69 7.80
C ASN A 26 -8.35 -16.57 7.88
N PHE A 27 -7.17 -15.97 7.79
CA PHE A 27 -5.92 -16.73 7.88
C PHE A 27 -5.60 -17.13 9.33
N ARG A 28 -5.88 -16.27 10.32
CA ARG A 28 -5.75 -16.64 11.72
C ARG A 28 -6.73 -17.77 12.11
N GLN A 29 -7.96 -17.74 11.62
CA GLN A 29 -8.92 -18.85 11.82
C GLN A 29 -8.44 -20.15 11.18
N GLN A 30 -7.92 -20.10 9.95
CA GLN A 30 -7.36 -21.29 9.30
C GLN A 30 -6.20 -21.90 10.09
N VAL A 31 -5.30 -21.08 10.63
CA VAL A 31 -4.19 -21.56 11.45
C VAL A 31 -4.71 -22.14 12.77
N TYR A 32 -5.60 -21.43 13.44
CA TYR A 32 -6.22 -21.88 14.68
C TYR A 32 -6.90 -23.25 14.50
N ASP A 33 -7.76 -23.38 13.49
CA ASP A 33 -8.49 -24.61 13.22
C ASP A 33 -7.52 -25.78 12.88
N ALA A 34 -6.49 -25.51 12.05
CA ALA A 34 -5.47 -26.51 11.72
C ALA A 34 -4.65 -26.95 12.95
N TRP A 35 -4.32 -26.04 13.86
CA TRP A 35 -3.63 -26.36 15.11
C TRP A 35 -4.51 -27.21 16.03
N ALA A 36 -5.77 -26.82 16.19
CA ALA A 36 -6.72 -27.57 17.01
C ALA A 36 -6.92 -29.00 16.46
N GLU A 37 -7.08 -29.14 15.15
CA GLU A 37 -7.18 -30.46 14.49
C GLU A 37 -5.92 -31.32 14.67
N ALA A 38 -4.73 -30.69 14.67
CA ALA A 38 -3.46 -31.35 14.91
C ALA A 38 -3.19 -31.65 16.39
N GLY A 39 -4.09 -31.26 17.31
CA GLY A 39 -3.93 -31.44 18.76
C GLY A 39 -2.92 -30.48 19.40
N LYS A 40 -2.55 -29.39 18.73
CA LYS A 40 -1.74 -28.33 19.31
C LYS A 40 -2.58 -27.54 20.32
N ASP A 41 -1.96 -27.11 21.40
CA ASP A 41 -2.64 -26.30 22.41
C ASP A 41 -3.00 -24.91 21.84
N VAL A 42 -4.27 -24.61 21.77
CA VAL A 42 -4.84 -23.33 21.33
C VAL A 42 -5.52 -22.57 22.47
N SER A 43 -5.37 -23.01 23.71
CA SER A 43 -6.07 -22.44 24.88
C SER A 43 -5.72 -20.98 25.16
N ALA A 44 -4.57 -20.51 24.65
CA ALA A 44 -4.15 -19.11 24.75
C ALA A 44 -4.93 -18.18 23.80
N TYR A 45 -5.72 -18.71 22.88
CA TYR A 45 -6.40 -17.96 21.84
C TYR A 45 -7.91 -18.13 21.92
N ASP A 46 -8.63 -17.02 21.89
CA ASP A 46 -10.08 -17.01 21.76
C ASP A 46 -10.43 -16.93 20.25
N ARG A 47 -11.05 -17.99 19.73
CA ARG A 47 -11.40 -18.11 18.31
C ARG A 47 -12.29 -16.96 17.81
N ASP A 48 -13.13 -16.40 18.69
CA ASP A 48 -14.03 -15.30 18.33
C ASP A 48 -13.36 -13.92 18.40
N LYS A 49 -12.14 -13.86 18.94
CA LYS A 49 -11.36 -12.62 19.10
C LYS A 49 -10.06 -12.59 18.31
N LEU A 50 -9.88 -13.44 17.30
CA LEU A 50 -8.64 -13.54 16.53
C LEU A 50 -8.23 -12.24 15.80
N MET A 51 -9.12 -11.25 15.72
CA MET A 51 -8.81 -9.89 15.24
C MET A 51 -8.15 -8.99 16.28
N SER A 52 -8.08 -9.42 17.57
CA SER A 52 -7.46 -8.58 18.61
C SER A 52 -6.01 -8.28 18.26
N VAL A 53 -5.60 -7.04 18.51
CA VAL A 53 -4.20 -6.61 18.46
C VAL A 53 -3.33 -7.32 19.53
N ASP A 54 -3.95 -7.87 20.58
CA ASP A 54 -3.26 -8.65 21.61
C ASP A 54 -2.60 -9.91 21.05
N TYR A 55 -3.08 -10.39 19.90
CA TYR A 55 -2.50 -11.54 19.22
C TYR A 55 -1.42 -11.16 18.19
N ASP A 56 -1.20 -9.87 17.93
CA ASP A 56 -0.14 -9.43 17.04
C ASP A 56 1.24 -9.86 17.62
N GLY A 57 2.08 -10.42 16.76
CA GLY A 57 3.39 -10.95 17.17
C GLY A 57 3.36 -12.33 17.85
N THR A 58 2.19 -12.95 18.05
CA THR A 58 2.10 -14.33 18.52
C THR A 58 2.48 -15.32 17.42
N GLU A 59 2.80 -16.57 17.80
CA GLU A 59 3.12 -17.64 16.85
C GLU A 59 1.99 -17.88 15.85
N LEU A 60 0.74 -17.85 16.33
CA LEU A 60 -0.43 -18.00 15.48
C LEU A 60 -0.53 -16.89 14.43
N ALA A 61 -0.33 -15.64 14.84
CA ALA A 61 -0.35 -14.50 13.94
C ALA A 61 0.80 -14.57 12.93
N ALA A 62 2.00 -14.93 13.37
CA ALA A 62 3.17 -15.06 12.50
C ALA A 62 2.97 -16.14 11.43
N GLU A 63 2.36 -17.30 11.78
CA GLU A 63 2.03 -18.33 10.80
C GLU A 63 0.96 -17.85 9.82
N ALA A 64 -0.06 -17.14 10.30
CA ALA A 64 -1.08 -16.56 9.44
C ALA A 64 -0.51 -15.51 8.48
N ASP A 65 0.36 -14.64 8.96
CA ASP A 65 1.02 -13.61 8.15
C ASP A 65 1.92 -14.24 7.08
N GLU A 66 2.63 -15.32 7.41
CA GLU A 66 3.42 -16.07 6.44
C GLU A 66 2.55 -16.69 5.34
N LYS A 67 1.38 -17.25 5.69
CA LYS A 67 0.41 -17.74 4.70
C LYS A 67 -0.14 -16.63 3.81
N ILE A 68 -0.39 -15.44 4.36
CA ILE A 68 -0.78 -14.26 3.56
C ILE A 68 0.35 -13.85 2.62
N ARG A 69 1.58 -13.77 3.13
CA ARG A 69 2.76 -13.39 2.35
C ARG A 69 3.02 -14.32 1.17
N THR A 70 2.82 -15.62 1.35
CA THR A 70 3.05 -16.64 0.31
C THR A 70 1.86 -16.89 -0.59
N PHE A 71 0.68 -16.36 -0.25
CA PHE A 71 -0.60 -16.68 -0.91
C PHE A 71 -0.57 -16.59 -2.42
N GLN A 72 -0.01 -15.50 -2.97
CA GLN A 72 0.04 -15.30 -4.41
C GLN A 72 0.96 -16.32 -5.09
N ALA A 73 2.14 -16.56 -4.50
CA ALA A 73 3.10 -17.54 -5.02
C ALA A 73 2.52 -18.97 -4.98
N ASP A 74 1.84 -19.32 -3.90
CA ASP A 74 1.19 -20.62 -3.74
C ASP A 74 0.01 -20.77 -4.70
N GLY A 75 -0.81 -19.73 -4.86
CA GLY A 75 -1.89 -19.70 -5.82
C GLY A 75 -1.40 -19.90 -7.26
N SER A 76 -0.28 -19.25 -7.62
CA SER A 76 0.33 -19.44 -8.93
C SER A 76 0.89 -20.86 -9.11
N LYS A 77 1.61 -21.38 -8.12
CA LYS A 77 2.25 -22.71 -8.20
C LYS A 77 1.24 -23.85 -8.17
N ARG A 78 0.29 -23.83 -7.24
CA ARG A 78 -0.63 -24.94 -6.98
C ARG A 78 -1.87 -24.90 -7.86
N ALA A 79 -2.42 -23.70 -8.04
CA ALA A 79 -3.66 -23.49 -8.80
C ALA A 79 -3.44 -22.93 -10.21
N GLY A 80 -2.19 -22.57 -10.55
CA GLY A 80 -1.84 -22.01 -11.85
C GLY A 80 -2.55 -20.69 -12.12
N ILE A 81 -2.73 -19.87 -11.08
CA ILE A 81 -3.24 -18.51 -11.24
C ILE A 81 -2.20 -17.72 -12.00
N PHE A 82 -2.59 -17.24 -13.17
CA PHE A 82 -1.70 -16.53 -14.09
C PHE A 82 -1.47 -15.07 -13.68
N HIS A 83 -2.50 -14.44 -13.14
CA HIS A 83 -2.45 -13.05 -12.76
C HIS A 83 -3.18 -12.81 -11.44
N HIS A 84 -2.52 -12.13 -10.52
CA HIS A 84 -3.09 -11.63 -9.29
C HIS A 84 -3.28 -10.12 -9.38
N LEU A 85 -4.41 -9.62 -8.96
CA LEU A 85 -4.66 -8.21 -8.83
C LEU A 85 -5.20 -7.88 -7.44
N ILE A 86 -5.03 -6.67 -7.01
CA ILE A 86 -5.71 -6.10 -5.85
C ILE A 86 -6.57 -4.94 -6.32
N THR A 87 -7.85 -4.94 -5.96
CA THR A 87 -8.74 -3.84 -6.34
C THR A 87 -8.66 -2.70 -5.33
N LEU A 88 -8.71 -1.46 -5.83
CA LEU A 88 -8.76 -0.25 -5.02
C LEU A 88 -7.58 -0.04 -4.03
N PRO A 89 -6.34 -0.49 -4.27
CA PRO A 89 -5.26 -0.33 -3.31
C PRO A 89 -4.95 1.15 -3.07
N THR A 90 -4.91 1.94 -4.12
CA THR A 90 -4.66 3.39 -4.05
C THR A 90 -5.76 4.11 -3.29
N TYR A 91 -7.03 3.73 -3.51
CA TYR A 91 -8.15 4.31 -2.78
C TYR A 91 -8.02 4.10 -1.27
N HIS A 92 -7.78 2.88 -0.82
CA HIS A 92 -7.64 2.58 0.61
C HIS A 92 -6.40 3.23 1.21
N THR A 93 -5.28 3.24 0.49
CA THR A 93 -4.06 3.91 0.95
C THR A 93 -4.26 5.42 1.07
N ALA A 94 -4.87 6.04 0.05
CA ALA A 94 -5.17 7.47 0.08
C ALA A 94 -6.15 7.83 1.20
N ALA A 95 -7.21 7.04 1.38
CA ALA A 95 -8.19 7.28 2.44
C ALA A 95 -7.56 7.22 3.83
N LEU A 96 -6.77 6.18 4.12
CA LEU A 96 -6.06 6.04 5.39
C LEU A 96 -5.08 7.18 5.63
N SER A 97 -4.25 7.50 4.64
CA SER A 97 -3.25 8.55 4.77
C SER A 97 -3.87 9.93 4.93
N THR A 98 -4.98 10.19 4.22
CA THR A 98 -5.72 11.45 4.33
C THR A 98 -6.41 11.59 5.68
N ASP A 99 -7.03 10.52 6.20
CA ASP A 99 -7.64 10.55 7.53
C ASP A 99 -6.60 10.80 8.63
N ASN A 100 -5.47 10.10 8.57
CA ASN A 100 -4.37 10.31 9.52
C ASN A 100 -3.86 11.75 9.47
N LEU A 101 -3.62 12.29 8.27
CA LEU A 101 -3.20 13.68 8.09
C LEU A 101 -4.24 14.65 8.65
N ALA A 102 -5.51 14.44 8.36
CA ALA A 102 -6.58 15.32 8.83
C ALA A 102 -6.66 15.35 10.36
N ARG A 103 -6.56 14.19 11.03
CA ARG A 103 -6.57 14.10 12.50
C ARG A 103 -5.43 14.89 13.12
N GLU A 104 -4.24 14.83 12.54
CA GLU A 104 -3.08 15.54 13.07
C GLU A 104 -3.10 17.03 12.70
N TYR A 105 -3.48 17.37 11.47
CA TYR A 105 -3.49 18.75 11.00
C TYR A 105 -4.55 19.60 11.72
N PHE A 106 -5.76 19.08 11.87
CA PHE A 106 -6.85 19.75 12.59
C PHE A 106 -6.81 19.54 14.11
N GLY A 107 -5.91 18.67 14.59
CA GLY A 107 -5.61 18.51 16.00
C GLY A 107 -4.57 19.53 16.48
N GLU A 108 -3.62 19.07 17.26
CA GLU A 108 -2.62 19.95 17.92
C GLU A 108 -1.40 20.24 17.04
N GLN A 109 -1.15 19.48 15.96
CA GLN A 109 0.08 19.54 15.20
C GLN A 109 0.05 20.55 14.03
N ALA A 110 -1.13 20.89 13.54
CA ALA A 110 -1.30 21.80 12.40
C ALA A 110 -0.33 21.47 11.24
N MET A 111 0.34 22.46 10.67
CA MET A 111 1.29 22.25 9.57
C MET A 111 2.46 21.32 9.92
N LEU A 112 2.81 21.20 11.20
CA LEU A 112 3.86 20.29 11.64
C LEU A 112 3.46 18.82 11.43
N GLY A 113 2.18 18.48 11.56
CA GLY A 113 1.66 17.13 11.25
C GLY A 113 1.94 16.76 9.79
N TYR A 114 1.63 17.66 8.85
CA TYR A 114 1.97 17.46 7.44
C TYR A 114 3.47 17.30 7.21
N VAL A 115 4.27 18.21 7.77
CA VAL A 115 5.73 18.19 7.57
C VAL A 115 6.35 16.89 8.10
N LYS A 116 5.92 16.41 9.27
CA LYS A 116 6.46 15.17 9.86
C LYS A 116 6.04 13.93 9.08
N ASN A 117 4.76 13.80 8.78
CA ASN A 117 4.19 12.53 8.32
C ASN A 117 4.14 12.40 6.80
N VAL A 118 4.32 13.49 6.09
CA VAL A 118 4.34 13.49 4.63
C VAL A 118 5.69 13.98 4.11
N GLN A 119 5.99 15.27 4.23
CA GLN A 119 7.15 15.84 3.56
C GLN A 119 8.48 15.23 3.98
N ARG A 120 8.72 15.05 5.28
CA ARG A 120 9.96 14.42 5.77
C ARG A 120 10.05 12.95 5.37
N GLU A 121 8.93 12.24 5.32
CA GLU A 121 8.91 10.85 4.89
C GLU A 121 9.16 10.71 3.39
N GLU A 122 8.57 11.59 2.57
CA GLU A 122 8.85 11.63 1.13
C GLU A 122 10.34 11.87 0.84
N ILE A 123 10.95 12.81 1.56
CA ILE A 123 12.40 13.10 1.43
C ILE A 123 13.21 11.87 1.87
N ARG A 124 12.91 11.30 3.04
CA ARG A 124 13.67 10.17 3.61
C ARG A 124 13.60 8.93 2.73
N GLN A 125 12.45 8.69 2.11
CA GLN A 125 12.22 7.54 1.25
C GLN A 125 12.56 7.80 -0.22
N GLY A 126 13.00 9.00 -0.58
CA GLY A 126 13.34 9.37 -1.95
C GLY A 126 12.14 9.38 -2.89
N ILE A 127 10.95 9.74 -2.38
CA ILE A 127 9.72 9.75 -3.19
C ILE A 127 9.72 10.99 -4.10
N ALA A 128 9.56 10.77 -5.39
CA ALA A 128 9.61 11.83 -6.41
C ALA A 128 8.56 12.94 -6.22
N CYS A 129 7.45 12.63 -5.53
CA CYS A 129 6.36 13.58 -5.27
C CYS A 129 6.80 14.82 -4.48
N VAL A 130 7.90 14.77 -3.71
CA VAL A 130 8.46 15.94 -3.05
C VAL A 130 8.81 17.04 -4.06
N LYS A 131 9.15 16.66 -5.29
CA LYS A 131 9.40 17.55 -6.45
C LYS A 131 8.20 17.54 -7.40
N HIS A 132 6.99 17.73 -6.87
CA HIS A 132 5.75 17.60 -7.63
C HIS A 132 5.64 18.50 -8.85
N GLN A 133 6.28 19.67 -8.82
CA GLN A 133 6.30 20.58 -9.97
C GLN A 133 7.03 19.95 -11.17
N ASN A 134 8.21 19.38 -10.96
CA ASN A 134 8.95 18.66 -11.99
C ASN A 134 8.16 17.44 -12.47
N MET A 135 7.60 16.68 -11.53
CA MET A 135 6.79 15.50 -11.85
C MET A 135 5.53 15.86 -12.67
N ALA A 136 4.95 17.04 -12.42
CA ALA A 136 3.82 17.58 -13.18
C ALA A 136 4.22 18.22 -14.53
N GLY A 137 5.51 18.26 -14.86
CA GLY A 137 5.99 18.80 -16.13
C GLY A 137 6.16 20.32 -16.14
N SER A 138 6.42 20.94 -15.00
CA SER A 138 6.66 22.39 -14.94
C SER A 138 7.86 22.82 -15.76
N ASP A 139 8.90 22.01 -15.84
CA ASP A 139 10.08 22.28 -16.64
C ASP A 139 9.74 22.44 -18.12
N MET A 140 8.93 21.50 -18.66
CA MET A 140 8.45 21.59 -20.05
C MET A 140 7.59 22.85 -20.27
N GLY A 141 6.75 23.19 -19.30
CA GLY A 141 5.93 24.41 -19.36
C GLY A 141 6.79 25.67 -19.33
N ASP A 142 7.85 25.68 -18.53
CA ASP A 142 8.78 26.81 -18.44
C ASP A 142 9.65 26.94 -19.68
N ASP A 143 10.10 25.84 -20.27
CA ASP A 143 10.82 25.82 -21.55
C ASP A 143 9.94 26.39 -22.69
N HIS A 144 8.66 26.04 -22.73
CA HIS A 144 7.73 26.64 -23.68
C HIS A 144 7.58 28.16 -23.49
N LYS A 145 7.50 28.62 -22.24
CA LYS A 145 7.42 30.07 -21.96
C LYS A 145 8.70 30.78 -22.40
N ASP A 146 9.86 30.20 -22.14
CA ASP A 146 11.14 30.75 -22.61
C ASP A 146 11.18 30.86 -24.13
N TYR A 147 10.73 29.85 -24.83
CA TYR A 147 10.73 29.85 -26.29
C TYR A 147 9.85 30.97 -26.88
N PHE A 148 8.69 31.23 -26.29
CA PHE A 148 7.72 32.19 -26.84
C PHE A 148 7.84 33.61 -26.25
N ALA A 149 8.22 33.75 -24.99
CA ALA A 149 8.20 35.04 -24.26
C ALA A 149 9.57 35.48 -23.69
N GLY A 150 10.60 34.63 -23.84
CA GLY A 150 11.93 34.89 -23.37
C GLY A 150 12.07 34.91 -21.84
N GLU A 151 13.23 35.34 -21.37
CA GLU A 151 13.62 35.35 -19.94
C GLU A 151 12.70 36.14 -19.01
N ALA A 152 11.89 37.05 -19.55
CA ALA A 152 10.94 37.84 -18.77
C ALA A 152 9.67 37.05 -18.34
N ALA A 153 9.49 35.84 -18.86
CA ALA A 153 8.34 35.02 -18.52
C ALA A 153 8.40 34.51 -17.07
N LEU A 154 7.25 34.55 -16.37
CA LEU A 154 7.13 33.95 -15.06
C LEU A 154 7.20 32.41 -15.18
N LYS A 155 8.15 31.82 -14.49
CA LYS A 155 8.41 30.37 -14.50
C LYS A 155 7.93 29.73 -13.21
N ALA A 156 7.30 28.56 -13.31
CA ALA A 156 6.84 27.80 -12.15
C ALA A 156 8.02 27.20 -11.35
N GLY A 157 9.08 26.72 -12.04
CA GLY A 157 10.30 26.20 -11.46
C GLY A 157 11.45 27.24 -11.35
N GLY A 158 11.16 28.53 -11.47
CA GLY A 158 12.18 29.58 -11.51
C GLY A 158 12.99 29.72 -10.21
N LYS A 159 14.13 30.39 -10.34
CA LYS A 159 15.11 30.59 -9.25
C LYS A 159 14.51 31.21 -7.99
N ASP A 160 13.54 32.08 -8.15
CA ASP A 160 12.88 32.78 -7.05
C ASP A 160 11.62 32.05 -6.53
N ASN A 161 11.35 30.85 -7.02
CA ASN A 161 10.24 30.04 -6.59
C ASN A 161 10.75 28.78 -5.87
N THR A 162 10.65 27.59 -6.47
CA THR A 162 10.92 26.32 -5.78
C THR A 162 12.11 25.54 -6.32
N MET A 163 12.84 26.09 -7.31
CA MET A 163 13.88 25.39 -8.08
C MET A 163 14.91 24.66 -7.22
N ASN A 164 15.33 25.22 -6.10
CA ASN A 164 16.43 24.68 -5.30
C ASN A 164 16.00 24.21 -3.89
N GLN A 165 14.73 24.22 -3.56
CA GLN A 165 14.30 23.94 -2.18
C GLN A 165 14.56 22.50 -1.75
N PHE A 166 14.60 21.56 -2.70
CA PHE A 166 14.90 20.15 -2.46
C PHE A 166 16.10 19.65 -3.28
N ALA A 167 17.00 20.52 -3.64
CA ALA A 167 18.16 20.16 -4.48
C ALA A 167 19.15 19.22 -3.77
N ALA A 168 19.17 19.25 -2.43
CA ALA A 168 20.05 18.44 -1.59
C ALA A 168 19.34 17.24 -0.93
N ALA A 169 18.10 16.93 -1.33
CA ALA A 169 17.33 15.82 -0.79
C ALA A 169 17.42 14.58 -1.67
#